data_46420e96970e4ceafd48f6bf0237e932
#
_entry.id   46420e96970e4ceafd48f6bf0237e932
#
_cell.length_a   1.000
_cell.length_b   1.000
_cell.length_c   1.000
_cell.angle_alpha   90.00
_cell.angle_beta   90.00
_cell.angle_gamma   90.00
#
_symmetry.space_group_name_H-M   'P 1'
#
loop_
_entity.id
_entity.type
_entity.pdbx_description
1 polymer ?
#
loop_
_entity_poly.entity_id
_entity_poly.type
_entity_poly.pdbx_seq_one_letter_code
_entity_poly.pdbx_strand_id
1 'polypeptide(L)' 'MEFVWHILLTVCLGSNCLTQDVQCFDDEATCREMLVLYAEVPPDGKWDTVEYVCKPVGSKSV' A
#
# COMPACT_ATOMS: atom_id res chain seq x y z
N MET A 1 18.97 -11.60 -5.27
CA MET A 1 17.76 -11.44 -5.41
C MET A 1 17.21 -10.31 -4.74
N GLU A 2 16.41 -9.54 -5.35
CA GLU A 2 15.92 -8.36 -4.82
C GLU A 2 14.47 -8.42 -4.70
N PHE A 3 13.94 -7.84 -3.65
CA PHE A 3 12.52 -7.74 -3.49
C PHE A 3 12.11 -6.36 -3.87
N VAL A 4 11.01 -6.29 -4.58
CA VAL A 4 10.37 -5.01 -4.85
C VAL A 4 9.27 -4.87 -3.82
N TRP A 5 9.14 -3.70 -3.24
CA TRP A 5 8.13 -3.45 -2.23
C TRP A 5 7.07 -2.55 -2.81
N HIS A 6 5.85 -2.72 -2.38
CA HIS A 6 4.79 -1.85 -2.85
C HIS A 6 3.86 -1.50 -1.70
N ILE A 7 3.19 -0.38 -1.86
CA ILE A 7 2.21 0.06 -0.91
C ILE A 7 0.84 -0.33 -1.43
N LEU A 8 0.09 -1.01 -0.61
CA LEU A 8 -1.27 -1.41 -0.95
C LEU A 8 -2.22 -0.55 -0.14
N LEU A 9 -3.19 -0.01 -0.81
CA LEU A 9 -4.24 0.78 -0.17
C LEU A 9 -5.49 -0.05 -0.15
N THR A 10 -6.03 -0.27 1.03
CA THR A 10 -7.29 -0.97 1.19
C THR A 10 -8.32 0.00 1.74
N VAL A 11 -9.42 0.15 1.04
CA VAL A 11 -10.51 1.00 1.49
C VAL A 11 -11.76 0.16 1.57
N CYS A 12 -12.56 0.44 2.57
CA CYS A 12 -13.79 -0.31 2.77
C CYS A 12 -14.94 0.66 2.95
N LEU A 13 -16.04 0.32 2.33
CA LEU A 13 -17.26 1.09 2.47
C LEU A 13 -18.38 0.09 2.70
N GLY A 14 -18.90 0.07 3.92
CA GLY A 14 -19.87 -0.95 4.27
C GLY A 14 -19.20 -2.30 4.27
N SER A 15 -19.75 -3.22 3.51
CA SER A 15 -19.17 -4.54 3.43
C SER A 15 -18.32 -4.72 2.19
N ASN A 16 -18.09 -3.65 1.43
CA ASN A 16 -17.29 -3.72 0.23
C ASN A 16 -15.91 -3.15 0.47
N CYS A 17 -14.90 -3.91 0.14
CA CYS A 17 -13.53 -3.45 0.30
C CYS A 17 -12.78 -3.61 -1.01
N LEU A 18 -11.89 -2.66 -1.26
CA LEU A 18 -11.06 -2.68 -2.45
C LEU A 18 -9.62 -2.50 -2.05
N THR A 19 -8.75 -3.21 -2.72
CA THR A 19 -7.32 -3.06 -2.49
C THR A 19 -6.68 -2.75 -3.83
N GLN A 20 -5.79 -1.77 -3.83
CA GLN A 20 -5.09 -1.44 -5.06
C GLN A 20 -3.67 -1.05 -4.76
N ASP A 21 -2.82 -1.25 -5.75
CA ASP A 21 -1.44 -0.85 -5.64
C ASP A 21 -1.34 0.65 -5.78
N VAL A 22 -0.57 1.26 -4.88
CA VAL A 22 -0.36 2.70 -4.94
C VAL A 22 0.93 3.00 -5.66
N GLN A 23 2.01 2.34 -5.23
CA GLN A 23 3.31 2.61 -5.80
C GLN A 23 4.28 1.51 -5.42
N CYS A 24 5.30 1.31 -6.24
CA CYS A 24 6.34 0.32 -5.98
C CYS A 24 7.64 1.00 -5.62
N PHE A 25 8.44 0.35 -4.83
CA PHE A 25 9.72 0.87 -4.39
C PHE A 25 10.76 -0.24 -4.44
N ASP A 26 12.01 0.16 -4.52
CA ASP A 26 13.08 -0.81 -4.62
C ASP A 26 13.46 -1.39 -3.27
N ASP A 27 13.19 -0.69 -2.18
CA ASP A 27 13.59 -1.21 -0.89
C ASP A 27 12.53 -0.89 0.15
N GLU A 28 12.62 -1.61 1.24
CA GLU A 28 11.62 -1.51 2.29
C GLU A 28 11.67 -0.16 2.99
N ALA A 29 12.86 0.37 3.18
CA ALA A 29 12.99 1.63 3.90
C ALA A 29 12.24 2.73 3.19
N THR A 30 12.41 2.83 1.87
CA THR A 30 11.71 3.83 1.10
C THR A 30 10.21 3.59 1.13
N CYS A 31 9.81 2.33 1.04
CA CYS A 31 8.39 2.00 1.09
C CYS A 31 7.77 2.49 2.39
N ARG A 32 8.47 2.26 3.50
CA ARG A 32 7.95 2.67 4.80
C ARG A 32 7.92 4.17 4.97
N GLU A 33 8.92 4.85 4.44
CA GLU A 33 8.92 6.29 4.52
C GLU A 33 7.73 6.88 3.78
N MET A 34 7.48 6.37 2.59
CA MET A 34 6.37 6.87 1.81
C MET A 34 5.04 6.46 2.42
N LEU A 35 5.04 5.33 3.11
CA LEU A 35 3.82 4.88 3.76
C LEU A 35 3.31 5.90 4.76
N VAL A 36 4.22 6.50 5.52
CA VAL A 36 3.85 7.49 6.49
C VAL A 36 3.23 8.71 5.81
N LEU A 37 3.82 9.10 4.69
CA LEU A 37 3.30 10.26 3.96
C LEU A 37 1.92 9.99 3.39
N TYR A 38 1.73 8.80 2.84
CA TYR A 38 0.41 8.45 2.30
C TYR A 38 -0.62 8.38 3.41
N ALA A 39 -0.22 7.88 4.56
CA ALA A 39 -1.16 7.74 5.67
C ALA A 39 -1.65 9.08 6.18
N GLU A 40 -0.86 10.12 5.98
CA GLU A 40 -1.25 11.44 6.42
C GLU A 40 -2.22 12.12 5.46
N VAL A 41 -2.30 11.62 4.23
CA VAL A 41 -3.17 12.22 3.24
C VAL A 41 -4.24 11.21 2.88
N PRO A 42 -5.42 11.33 3.45
CA PRO A 42 -6.47 10.34 3.17
C PRO A 42 -6.94 10.45 1.73
N PRO A 43 -7.39 9.36 1.15
CA PRO A 43 -7.91 9.39 -0.21
C PRO A 43 -9.21 10.16 -0.25
N ASP A 44 -9.53 10.63 -1.45
CA ASP A 44 -10.80 11.29 -1.64
C ASP A 44 -11.92 10.29 -1.46
N GLY A 45 -13.05 10.78 -0.99
CA GLY A 45 -14.22 9.96 -0.87
C GLY A 45 -14.49 9.64 0.58
N LYS A 46 -15.61 9.00 0.77
CA LYS A 46 -16.04 8.66 2.11
C LYS A 46 -15.88 7.16 2.30
N TRP A 47 -14.86 6.81 3.05
CA TRP A 47 -14.59 5.40 3.31
C TRP A 47 -14.76 5.13 4.77
N ASP A 48 -15.29 3.96 5.10
CA ASP A 48 -15.42 3.55 6.50
C ASP A 48 -14.06 3.27 7.10
N THR A 49 -13.21 2.61 6.36
CA THR A 49 -11.86 2.34 6.83
C THR A 49 -10.89 2.51 5.67
N VAL A 50 -9.71 2.95 6.00
CA VAL A 50 -8.64 3.15 5.03
C VAL A 50 -7.38 2.62 5.66
N GLU A 51 -6.67 1.78 4.93
CA GLU A 51 -5.46 1.18 5.46
C GLU A 51 -4.39 1.12 4.41
N TYR A 52 -3.18 1.51 4.77
CA TYR A 52 -2.03 1.41 3.90
C TYR A 52 -1.08 0.38 4.49
N VAL A 53 -0.59 -0.51 3.65
CA VAL A 53 0.39 -1.49 4.10
C VAL A 53 1.53 -1.57 3.09
N CYS A 54 2.69 -1.91 3.59
CA CYS A 54 3.87 -2.05 2.77
C CYS A 54 4.21 -3.53 2.74
N LYS A 55 4.21 -4.12 1.56
CA LYS A 55 4.46 -5.55 1.41
C LYS A 55 5.47 -5.82 0.32
N PRO A 56 6.24 -6.90 0.45
CA PRO A 56 7.12 -7.29 -0.63
C PRO A 56 6.31 -7.90 -1.76
N VAL A 57 6.67 -7.56 -2.96
CA VAL A 57 6.07 -8.17 -4.13
C VAL A 57 6.96 -9.34 -4.47
N GLY A 58 6.51 -10.43 -4.33
CA GLY A 58 7.22 -11.61 -4.43
C GLY A 58 8.24 -11.84 -5.33
N SER A 59 8.97 -12.03 -5.50
CA SER A 59 9.89 -12.23 -6.26
C SER A 59 10.06 -13.47 -6.83
N LYS A 60 9.87 -13.93 -6.91
CA LYS A 60 10.07 -14.73 -7.37
C LYS A 60 10.36 -15.29 -7.93
N SER A 61 10.71 -15.71 -8.07
CA SER A 61 11.01 -16.20 -8.50
C SER A 61 11.11 -16.84 -9.23
N VAL A 62 11.27 -17.22 -9.48
CA VAL A 62 11.34 -17.78 -10.11
C VAL A 62 11.49 -18.28 -10.47
#